data_0a3c1be9e6591fa6d5ced1f360bc0ba2
#
_entry.id   0a3c1be9e6591fa6d5ced1f360bc0ba2
#
_cell.length_a   1.000
_cell.length_b   1.000
_cell.length_c   1.000
_cell.angle_alpha   90.00
_cell.angle_beta   90.00
_cell.angle_gamma   90.00
#
_symmetry.space_group_name_H-M   'P 1'
#
loop_
_entity.id
_entity.type
_entity.pdbx_description
1 polymer ?
#
loop_
_entity_poly.entity_id
_entity_poly.type
_entity_poly.pdbx_seq_one_letter_code
_entity_poly.pdbx_strand_id
1 'polypeptide(L)'
;MEKKSKVIMIAALVALVVLIIALLVCNSKSHKISKLEKFTDQVEQKYTNYSESDLEKAQAKFDKYVAAVEKKELSGEETSHVNQLKGECKGYFAQAKARLILKDFQDAVEDAGDEVKGVIESLK
;
A
#
# COMPACT_ATOMS: atom_id res chain seq x y z
N MET A 1 18.31 -38.03 35.53
CA MET A 1 17.77 -38.06 34.15
C MET A 1 16.37 -37.52 34.01
N GLU A 2 15.49 -37.75 34.97
CA GLU A 2 14.10 -37.25 34.95
C GLU A 2 14.01 -35.71 34.94
N LYS A 3 14.89 -35.00 35.61
CA LYS A 3 14.92 -33.54 35.64
C LYS A 3 15.24 -32.92 34.27
N LYS A 4 16.14 -33.52 33.49
CA LYS A 4 16.48 -33.04 32.15
C LYS A 4 15.32 -33.24 31.16
N SER A 5 14.61 -34.37 31.27
CA SER A 5 13.44 -34.67 30.45
C SER A 5 12.29 -33.69 30.71
N LYS A 6 12.03 -33.35 31.99
CA LYS A 6 11.03 -32.34 32.37
C LYS A 6 11.38 -30.92 31.87
N VAL A 7 12.65 -30.53 31.98
CA VAL A 7 13.11 -29.23 31.50
C VAL A 7 12.95 -29.14 29.98
N ILE A 8 13.28 -30.20 29.24
CA ILE A 8 13.12 -30.22 27.77
C ILE A 8 11.65 -30.13 27.39
N MET A 9 10.74 -30.83 28.09
CA MET A 9 9.29 -30.76 27.85
C MET A 9 8.76 -29.32 28.10
N ILE A 10 9.16 -28.69 29.19
CA ILE A 10 8.73 -27.34 29.53
C ILE A 10 9.24 -26.34 28.47
N ALA A 11 10.51 -26.46 28.07
CA ALA A 11 11.09 -25.60 27.03
C ALA A 11 10.35 -25.78 25.70
N ALA A 12 9.99 -27.00 25.31
CA ALA A 12 9.23 -27.26 24.08
C ALA A 12 7.82 -26.67 24.15
N LEU A 13 7.15 -26.75 25.30
CA LEU A 13 5.82 -26.15 25.49
C LEU A 13 5.86 -24.64 25.43
N VAL A 14 6.86 -24.02 26.03
CA VAL A 14 7.05 -22.55 25.99
C VAL A 14 7.31 -22.10 24.55
N ALA A 15 8.17 -22.80 23.81
CA ALA A 15 8.44 -22.50 22.42
C ALA A 15 7.18 -22.60 21.54
N LEU A 16 6.35 -23.61 21.78
CA LEU A 16 5.08 -23.80 21.06
C LEU A 16 4.10 -22.66 21.36
N VAL A 17 3.97 -22.26 22.62
CA VAL A 17 3.10 -21.14 23.03
C VAL A 17 3.55 -19.83 22.38
N VAL A 18 4.86 -19.56 22.39
CA VAL A 18 5.42 -18.36 21.74
C VAL A 18 5.12 -18.37 20.23
N LEU A 19 5.25 -19.52 19.58
CA LEU A 19 4.94 -19.66 18.15
C LEU A 19 3.46 -19.40 17.87
N ILE A 20 2.56 -19.94 18.68
CA ILE A 20 1.11 -19.73 18.56
C ILE A 20 0.79 -18.23 18.74
N ILE A 21 1.35 -17.57 19.74
CA ILE A 21 1.16 -16.15 19.98
C ILE A 21 1.65 -15.34 18.79
N ALA A 22 2.83 -15.66 18.25
CA ALA A 22 3.38 -14.98 17.08
C ALA A 22 2.46 -15.12 15.86
N LEU A 23 1.91 -16.33 15.62
CA LEU A 23 0.97 -16.58 14.51
C LEU A 23 -0.34 -15.81 14.71
N LEU A 24 -0.87 -15.76 15.94
CA LEU A 24 -2.09 -15.01 16.26
C LEU A 24 -1.89 -13.51 16.08
N VAL A 25 -0.76 -12.97 16.50
CA VAL A 25 -0.43 -11.54 16.31
C VAL A 25 -0.32 -11.21 14.82
N CYS A 26 0.34 -12.04 14.02
CA CYS A 26 0.47 -11.86 12.58
C CYS A 26 -0.87 -11.90 11.85
N ASN A 27 -1.85 -12.66 12.38
CA ASN A 27 -3.19 -12.77 11.81
C ASN A 27 -4.21 -11.85 12.45
N SER A 28 -3.84 -11.07 13.48
CA SER A 28 -4.78 -10.18 14.16
C SER A 28 -5.21 -9.02 13.25
N LYS A 29 -6.44 -8.52 13.45
CA LYS A 29 -6.95 -7.35 12.74
C LYS A 29 -6.08 -6.12 13.00
N SER A 30 -5.58 -5.95 14.23
CA SER A 30 -4.69 -4.88 14.62
C SER A 30 -3.42 -4.85 13.78
N HIS A 31 -2.81 -6.01 13.55
CA HIS A 31 -1.62 -6.15 12.70
C HIS A 31 -1.93 -5.81 11.23
N LYS A 32 -3.07 -6.27 10.72
CA LYS A 32 -3.51 -5.98 9.34
C LYS A 32 -3.79 -4.48 9.13
N ILE A 33 -4.44 -3.84 10.09
CA ILE A 33 -4.68 -2.39 10.07
C ILE A 33 -3.35 -1.63 10.12
N SER A 34 -2.43 -2.05 11.00
CA SER A 34 -1.10 -1.45 11.11
C SER A 34 -0.31 -1.55 9.79
N LYS A 35 -0.40 -2.68 9.10
CA LYS A 35 0.22 -2.84 7.77
C LYS A 35 -0.37 -1.87 6.75
N LEU A 36 -1.68 -1.68 6.76
CA LEU A 36 -2.35 -0.73 5.87
C LEU A 36 -1.94 0.71 6.19
N GLU A 37 -1.82 1.06 7.48
CA GLU A 37 -1.33 2.38 7.91
C GLU A 37 0.09 2.64 7.38
N LYS A 38 1.00 1.71 7.58
CA LYS A 38 2.38 1.82 7.11
C LYS A 38 2.45 1.91 5.59
N PHE A 39 1.62 1.15 4.90
CA PHE A 39 1.53 1.21 3.45
C PHE A 39 1.03 2.59 2.99
N THR A 40 0.02 3.12 3.65
CA THR A 40 -0.52 4.47 3.36
C THR A 40 0.56 5.54 3.55
N ASP A 41 1.33 5.46 4.64
CA ASP A 41 2.45 6.38 4.90
C ASP A 41 3.52 6.27 3.80
N GLN A 42 3.84 5.07 3.34
CA GLN A 42 4.80 4.87 2.26
C GLN A 42 4.29 5.47 0.94
N VAL A 43 3.01 5.31 0.64
CA VAL A 43 2.37 5.90 -0.54
C VAL A 43 2.46 7.43 -0.46
N GLU A 44 2.14 8.01 0.69
CA GLU A 44 2.24 9.46 0.93
C GLU A 44 3.64 9.99 0.60
N GLN A 45 4.67 9.26 1.00
CA GLN A 45 6.06 9.68 0.77
C GLN A 45 6.53 9.48 -0.68
N LYS A 46 5.96 8.53 -1.40
CA LYS A 46 6.49 8.07 -2.69
C LYS A 46 5.61 8.36 -3.89
N TYR A 47 4.33 8.70 -3.70
CA TYR A 47 3.39 8.82 -4.82
C TYR A 47 3.81 9.85 -5.86
N THR A 48 4.53 10.88 -5.45
CA THR A 48 5.02 11.93 -6.36
C THR A 48 6.09 11.45 -7.33
N ASN A 49 6.73 10.31 -7.02
CA ASN A 49 7.81 9.72 -7.81
C ASN A 49 7.39 8.42 -8.50
N TYR A 50 6.11 8.04 -8.44
CA TYR A 50 5.64 6.81 -9.07
C TYR A 50 5.66 6.93 -10.59
N SER A 51 6.24 5.92 -11.24
CA SER A 51 6.03 5.63 -12.65
C SER A 51 4.67 4.91 -12.81
N GLU A 52 4.22 4.74 -14.05
CA GLU A 52 3.00 3.99 -14.33
C GLU A 52 3.06 2.56 -13.76
N SER A 53 4.19 1.89 -13.93
CA SER A 53 4.44 0.56 -13.38
C SER A 53 4.42 0.55 -11.85
N ASP A 54 5.04 1.55 -11.22
CA ASP A 54 5.05 1.70 -9.76
C ASP A 54 3.64 1.92 -9.22
N LEU A 55 2.83 2.71 -9.90
CA LEU A 55 1.45 2.98 -9.54
C LEU A 55 0.61 1.70 -9.62
N GLU A 56 0.73 0.93 -10.68
CA GLU A 56 0.04 -0.36 -10.82
C GLU A 56 0.38 -1.33 -9.70
N LYS A 57 1.67 -1.44 -9.36
CA LYS A 57 2.15 -2.29 -8.28
C LYS A 57 1.61 -1.81 -6.92
N ALA A 58 1.61 -0.51 -6.69
CA ALA A 58 1.10 0.07 -5.45
C ALA A 58 -0.41 -0.17 -5.30
N GLN A 59 -1.18 -0.02 -6.38
CA GLN A 59 -2.62 -0.30 -6.38
C GLN A 59 -2.90 -1.78 -6.11
N ALA A 60 -2.13 -2.69 -6.69
CA ALA A 60 -2.26 -4.12 -6.45
C ALA A 60 -1.98 -4.48 -4.98
N LYS A 61 -0.95 -3.90 -4.38
CA LYS A 61 -0.65 -4.06 -2.95
C LYS A 61 -1.74 -3.49 -2.07
N PHE A 62 -2.26 -2.32 -2.41
CA PHE A 62 -3.36 -1.68 -1.70
C PHE A 62 -4.58 -2.60 -1.64
N ASP A 63 -5.00 -3.14 -2.79
CA ASP A 63 -6.14 -4.04 -2.88
C ASP A 63 -5.94 -5.28 -2.00
N LYS A 64 -4.72 -5.80 -1.97
CA LYS A 64 -4.35 -6.97 -1.16
C LYS A 64 -4.44 -6.67 0.34
N TYR A 65 -3.91 -5.52 0.78
CA TYR A 65 -3.97 -5.12 2.20
C TYR A 65 -5.40 -4.82 2.64
N VAL A 66 -6.19 -4.16 1.81
CA VAL A 66 -7.60 -3.86 2.08
C VAL A 66 -8.42 -5.15 2.18
N ALA A 67 -8.23 -6.08 1.26
CA ALA A 67 -8.91 -7.37 1.28
C ALA A 67 -8.58 -8.14 2.56
N ALA A 68 -7.32 -8.13 3.01
CA ALA A 68 -6.89 -8.78 4.23
C ALA A 68 -7.55 -8.18 5.48
N VAL A 69 -7.71 -6.86 5.52
CA VAL A 69 -8.37 -6.15 6.63
C VAL A 69 -9.89 -6.42 6.60
N GLU A 70 -10.52 -6.34 5.45
CA GLU A 70 -11.97 -6.53 5.29
C GLU A 70 -12.44 -7.94 5.61
N LYS A 71 -11.56 -8.94 5.58
CA LYS A 71 -11.86 -10.30 6.05
C LYS A 71 -12.02 -10.40 7.55
N LYS A 72 -11.59 -9.37 8.31
CA LYS A 72 -11.68 -9.36 9.76
C LYS A 72 -12.95 -8.62 10.19
N GLU A 73 -13.50 -9.04 11.31
CA GLU A 73 -14.64 -8.37 11.93
C GLU A 73 -14.13 -7.08 12.60
N LEU A 74 -14.56 -5.93 12.09
CA LEU A 74 -14.11 -4.62 12.56
C LEU A 74 -15.19 -3.95 13.40
N SER A 75 -14.76 -3.23 14.45
CA SER A 75 -15.64 -2.33 15.21
C SER A 75 -16.00 -1.10 14.36
N GLY A 76 -16.96 -0.30 14.80
CA GLY A 76 -17.33 0.94 14.11
C GLY A 76 -16.17 1.92 13.98
N GLU A 77 -15.35 2.06 15.03
CA GLU A 77 -14.16 2.92 15.03
C GLU A 77 -13.08 2.39 14.07
N GLU A 78 -12.86 1.08 14.08
CA GLU A 78 -11.90 0.44 13.20
C GLU A 78 -12.32 0.55 11.73
N THR A 79 -13.60 0.38 11.44
CA THR A 79 -14.15 0.55 10.10
C THR A 79 -13.97 1.98 9.62
N SER A 80 -14.24 2.97 10.46
CA SER A 80 -14.05 4.39 10.16
C SER A 80 -12.58 4.70 9.86
N HIS A 81 -11.67 4.19 10.67
CA HIS A 81 -10.23 4.37 10.48
C HIS A 81 -9.73 3.73 9.17
N VAL A 82 -10.18 2.52 8.89
CA VAL A 82 -9.83 1.81 7.63
C VAL A 82 -10.38 2.58 6.44
N ASN A 83 -11.60 3.08 6.50
CA ASN A 83 -12.20 3.88 5.43
C ASN A 83 -11.41 5.18 5.20
N GLN A 84 -10.91 5.81 6.26
CA GLN A 84 -10.05 6.98 6.17
C GLN A 84 -8.75 6.65 5.43
N LEU A 85 -8.08 5.56 5.81
CA LEU A 85 -6.85 5.10 5.15
C LEU A 85 -7.10 4.77 3.67
N LYS A 86 -8.20 4.12 3.37
CA LYS A 86 -8.61 3.82 1.98
C LYS A 86 -8.79 5.11 1.17
N GLY A 87 -9.47 6.10 1.76
CA GLY A 87 -9.67 7.40 1.11
C GLY A 87 -8.38 8.14 0.86
N GLU A 88 -7.47 8.14 1.83
CA GLU A 88 -6.14 8.76 1.69
C GLU A 88 -5.33 8.10 0.57
N CYS A 89 -5.23 6.78 0.55
CA CYS A 89 -4.53 6.04 -0.51
C CYS A 89 -5.13 6.31 -1.88
N LYS A 90 -6.44 6.25 -2.01
CA LYS A 90 -7.13 6.53 -3.29
C LYS A 90 -6.86 7.96 -3.76
N GLY A 91 -6.81 8.91 -2.82
CA GLY A 91 -6.46 10.30 -3.10
C GLY A 91 -5.04 10.43 -3.66
N TYR A 92 -4.07 9.79 -3.03
CA TYR A 92 -2.68 9.79 -3.50
C TYR A 92 -2.54 9.11 -4.86
N PHE A 93 -3.22 7.99 -5.08
CA PHE A 93 -3.21 7.30 -6.37
C PHE A 93 -3.83 8.14 -7.47
N ALA A 94 -4.92 8.84 -7.18
CA ALA A 94 -5.56 9.76 -8.13
C ALA A 94 -4.62 10.90 -8.50
N GLN A 95 -3.90 11.48 -7.54
CA GLN A 95 -2.92 12.53 -7.78
C GLN A 95 -1.73 12.01 -8.60
N ALA A 96 -1.23 10.81 -8.28
CA ALA A 96 -0.15 10.18 -9.03
C ALA A 96 -0.56 9.92 -10.48
N LYS A 97 -1.76 9.42 -10.71
CA LYS A 97 -2.32 9.18 -12.05
C LYS A 97 -2.46 10.48 -12.83
N ALA A 98 -2.98 11.54 -12.18
CA ALA A 98 -3.12 12.85 -12.80
C ALA A 98 -1.76 13.42 -13.22
N ARG A 99 -0.72 13.27 -12.40
CA ARG A 99 0.64 13.69 -12.74
C ARG A 99 1.21 12.94 -13.95
N LEU A 100 1.00 11.64 -14.01
CA LEU A 100 1.46 10.82 -15.13
C LEU A 100 0.76 11.22 -16.43
N ILE A 101 -0.55 11.47 -16.38
CA ILE A 101 -1.33 11.94 -17.53
C ILE A 101 -0.83 13.33 -17.96
N LEU A 102 -0.60 14.23 -17.01
CA LEU A 102 -0.10 15.57 -17.30
C LEU A 102 1.28 15.54 -17.94
N LYS A 103 2.17 14.66 -17.43
CA LYS A 103 3.50 14.47 -18.00
C LYS A 103 3.43 13.96 -19.44
N ASP A 104 2.61 12.94 -19.69
CA ASP A 104 2.40 12.41 -21.04
C ASP A 104 1.86 13.47 -21.99
N PHE A 105 0.94 14.30 -21.50
CA PHE A 105 0.39 15.42 -22.27
C PHE A 105 1.46 16.47 -22.58
N GLN A 106 2.30 16.83 -21.61
CA GLN A 106 3.41 17.79 -21.82
C GLN A 106 4.43 17.25 -22.82
N ASP A 107 4.78 15.97 -22.73
CA ASP A 107 5.69 15.33 -23.67
C ASP A 107 5.10 15.32 -25.09
N ALA A 108 3.81 15.04 -25.23
CA ALA A 108 3.11 15.09 -26.51
C ALA A 108 3.07 16.50 -27.08
N VAL A 109 2.89 17.52 -26.25
CA VAL A 109 2.90 18.93 -26.67
C VAL A 109 4.31 19.34 -27.10
N GLU A 110 5.35 18.91 -26.40
CA GLU A 110 6.74 19.16 -26.80
C GLU A 110 7.07 18.51 -28.15
N ASP A 111 6.65 17.26 -28.36
CA ASP A 111 6.86 16.55 -29.62
C ASP A 111 6.10 17.21 -30.79
N ALA A 112 4.91 17.75 -30.53
CA ALA A 112 4.10 18.47 -31.52
C ALA A 112 4.49 19.94 -31.64
N GLY A 113 5.34 20.46 -30.76
CA GLY A 113 5.68 21.89 -30.68
C GLY A 113 6.23 22.46 -31.97
N ASP A 114 7.13 21.73 -32.62
CA ASP A 114 7.73 22.17 -33.89
C ASP A 114 6.69 22.19 -35.03
N GLU A 115 5.80 21.23 -35.09
CA GLU A 115 4.71 21.19 -36.07
C GLU A 115 3.73 22.36 -35.85
N VAL A 116 3.37 22.62 -34.58
CA VAL A 116 2.50 23.73 -34.20
C VAL A 116 3.13 25.07 -34.57
N LYS A 117 4.43 25.26 -34.31
CA LYS A 117 5.18 26.46 -34.69
C LYS A 117 5.19 26.62 -36.20
N GLY A 118 5.43 25.56 -36.94
CA GLY A 118 5.41 25.60 -38.42
C GLY A 118 4.06 26.04 -38.96
N VAL A 119 2.96 25.57 -38.39
CA VAL A 119 1.62 25.97 -38.77
C VAL A 119 1.36 27.46 -38.44
N ILE A 120 1.77 27.92 -37.27
CA ILE A 120 1.61 29.31 -36.86
C ILE A 120 2.43 30.25 -37.78
N GLU A 121 3.66 29.88 -38.11
CA GLU A 121 4.49 30.65 -39.01
C GLU A 121 3.92 30.70 -40.45
N SER A 122 3.33 29.60 -40.90
CA SER A 122 2.69 29.54 -42.23
C SER A 122 1.42 30.39 -42.31
N LEU A 123 0.79 30.65 -41.15
CA LEU A 123 -0.42 31.51 -41.08
C LEU A 123 -0.08 33.01 -41.05
N LYS A 124 1.17 33.37 -40.81
CA LYS A 124 1.66 34.74 -40.87
C LYS A 124 2.07 35.08 -42.28
#